data_211f53e7ec7a23ec10756a0005d43a97
#
_entry.id   211f53e7ec7a23ec10756a0005d43a97
#
_cell.length_a   1.000
_cell.length_b   1.000
_cell.length_c   1.000
_cell.angle_alpha   90.00
_cell.angle_beta   90.00
_cell.angle_gamma   90.00
#
_symmetry.space_group_name_H-M   'P 1'
#
loop_
_entity.id
_entity.type
_entity.pdbx_description
1 polymer ?
#
loop_
_entity_poly.entity_id
_entity_poly.type
_entity_poly.pdbx_seq_one_letter_code
_entity_poly.pdbx_strand_id
1 'polypeptide(L)'
;IRRQRQMCIRDSMKPTLYTNWTIADICKGFVYNEHEGKGLFGLNGQLTIQPEYQRNYIYCDGKKDVAVVDSILKGYPIGLIYFNKTKDGRYEVLDGQQRITSFGRYATMKLAVKVNGKEQYLDGLDEESRERFLNTKLTIYVCEGEEAEIKQWFKTINISGVPLNEQELLNAIYSGTFVTAAKEVFSNSRNSNIQKWSAYIKADVKRQGFLERALQWISASKGVSIDNYMSLHRRDSNIQELQSYFDSVIDWISATFYKTYDKMCGLEWGRLYETYHKKPYDLAKLNKRVEELLADEAVTKQAGIFEYVLGGEQQPELLEIRLFEKSIKQKAYERQTKDAKTKGISNCPLCAQTDNNRKSYIYRITEMEADHVTAWSKGGKTDLANCQMLCKMHNRTKGNK
;
A
#
# COMPACT_ATOMS: atom_id res chain seq x y z
N ILE A 1 28.46 34.51 29.42
CA ILE A 1 27.14 34.48 30.12
C ILE A 1 26.19 33.63 29.28
N ARG A 2 26.10 32.33 29.60
CA ARG A 2 25.14 31.37 29.01
C ARG A 2 23.79 31.68 29.62
N ARG A 3 22.84 32.30 28.85
CA ARG A 3 21.43 32.28 29.17
C ARG A 3 20.94 30.82 28.91
N GLN A 4 20.78 30.05 29.97
CA GLN A 4 19.94 28.87 29.98
C GLN A 4 18.50 29.33 29.63
N ARG A 5 17.99 28.96 28.48
CA ARG A 5 16.55 29.03 28.24
C ARG A 5 15.93 28.00 29.20
N GLN A 6 15.35 28.48 30.28
CA GLN A 6 14.36 27.74 31.03
C GLN A 6 13.21 27.46 30.06
N MET A 7 13.13 26.22 29.58
CA MET A 7 11.97 25.71 28.86
C MET A 7 10.82 25.73 29.88
N CYS A 8 9.88 26.62 29.70
CA CYS A 8 8.68 26.69 30.54
C CYS A 8 7.89 25.41 30.39
N ILE A 9 7.91 24.56 31.41
CA ILE A 9 7.15 23.29 31.55
C ILE A 9 5.64 23.63 31.79
N ARG A 10 5.15 24.80 31.34
CA ARG A 10 3.81 25.25 31.70
C ARG A 10 2.66 24.70 30.87
N ASP A 11 2.93 24.04 29.74
CA ASP A 11 1.89 23.59 28.83
C ASP A 11 2.02 22.11 28.40
N SER A 12 2.63 21.27 29.26
CA SER A 12 2.74 19.85 28.97
C SER A 12 1.40 19.14 29.17
N MET A 13 1.09 18.19 28.27
CA MET A 13 -0.04 17.28 28.35
C MET A 13 -0.14 16.65 29.76
N LYS A 14 -1.31 16.69 30.37
CA LYS A 14 -1.60 16.13 31.70
C LYS A 14 -2.46 14.87 31.54
N PRO A 15 -1.89 13.66 31.68
CA PRO A 15 -2.66 12.44 31.72
C PRO A 15 -3.25 12.22 33.13
N THR A 16 -4.54 11.97 33.23
CA THR A 16 -5.23 11.58 34.46
C THR A 16 -5.78 10.18 34.32
N LEU A 17 -5.47 9.31 35.28
CA LEU A 17 -5.92 7.92 35.27
C LEU A 17 -7.31 7.79 35.89
N TYR A 18 -8.23 7.17 35.16
CA TYR A 18 -9.58 6.79 35.60
C TYR A 18 -9.71 5.26 35.63
N THR A 19 -10.16 4.71 36.74
CA THR A 19 -10.37 3.26 36.95
C THR A 19 -11.79 2.94 37.34
N ASN A 20 -12.67 3.92 37.40
CA ASN A 20 -14.03 3.77 37.88
C ASN A 20 -15.06 3.63 36.74
N TRP A 21 -14.73 3.95 35.53
CA TRP A 21 -15.63 3.76 34.39
C TRP A 21 -15.78 2.28 34.03
N THR A 22 -17.02 1.88 33.85
CA THR A 22 -17.39 0.51 33.48
C THR A 22 -17.70 0.45 31.96
N ILE A 23 -17.80 -0.77 31.45
CA ILE A 23 -18.31 -1.01 30.10
C ILE A 23 -19.72 -0.41 29.96
N ALA A 24 -20.59 -0.61 30.97
CA ALA A 24 -21.92 -0.02 30.96
C ALA A 24 -21.91 1.49 30.82
N ASP A 25 -20.97 2.20 31.51
CA ASP A 25 -20.87 3.65 31.41
C ASP A 25 -20.46 4.10 30.00
N ILE A 26 -19.44 3.48 29.44
CA ILE A 26 -18.98 3.79 28.08
C ILE A 26 -20.07 3.49 27.04
N CYS A 27 -20.84 2.41 27.24
CA CYS A 27 -21.89 1.98 26.30
C CYS A 27 -23.20 2.75 26.44
N LYS A 28 -23.37 3.62 27.45
CA LYS A 28 -24.55 4.51 27.51
C LYS A 28 -24.62 5.36 26.25
N GLY A 29 -25.73 5.24 25.49
CA GLY A 29 -25.91 5.95 24.21
C GLY A 29 -24.91 5.53 23.13
N PHE A 30 -24.40 4.29 23.18
CA PHE A 30 -23.49 3.76 22.16
C PHE A 30 -24.18 3.70 20.79
N VAL A 31 -23.56 4.33 19.82
CA VAL A 31 -24.02 4.35 18.42
C VAL A 31 -22.99 3.62 17.58
N TYR A 32 -23.44 2.62 16.82
CA TYR A 32 -22.66 1.91 15.82
C TYR A 32 -23.29 2.11 14.44
N ASN A 33 -22.51 2.63 13.50
CA ASN A 33 -22.93 2.76 12.11
C ASN A 33 -22.62 1.46 11.36
N GLU A 34 -23.65 0.66 11.08
CA GLU A 34 -23.51 -0.62 10.37
C GLU A 34 -23.06 -0.41 8.90
N HIS A 35 -23.46 0.73 8.33
CA HIS A 35 -23.14 1.06 6.94
C HIS A 35 -21.64 1.36 6.75
N GLU A 36 -21.05 2.03 7.69
CA GLU A 36 -19.63 2.38 7.66
C GLU A 36 -18.77 1.42 8.50
N GLY A 37 -19.41 0.52 9.26
CA GLY A 37 -18.73 -0.44 10.11
C GLY A 37 -17.91 0.25 11.19
N LYS A 38 -18.46 1.28 11.87
CA LYS A 38 -17.74 2.03 12.90
C LYS A 38 -18.58 2.37 14.13
N GLY A 39 -17.95 2.36 15.31
CA GLY A 39 -18.51 2.97 16.53
C GLY A 39 -18.39 4.49 16.42
N LEU A 40 -19.48 5.20 16.66
CA LEU A 40 -19.51 6.67 16.56
C LEU A 40 -19.39 7.33 17.93
N PHE A 41 -20.31 7.02 18.83
CA PHE A 41 -20.45 7.71 20.12
C PHE A 41 -20.65 6.75 21.28
N GLY A 42 -20.24 7.17 22.46
CA GLY A 42 -20.51 6.57 23.76
C GLY A 42 -20.68 7.65 24.83
N LEU A 43 -20.81 7.28 26.12
CA LEU A 43 -21.01 8.19 27.24
C LEU A 43 -22.16 9.19 27.00
N ASN A 44 -23.31 8.74 26.52
CA ASN A 44 -24.45 9.59 26.11
C ASN A 44 -24.06 10.70 25.10
N GLY A 45 -23.19 10.38 24.14
CA GLY A 45 -22.73 11.32 23.11
C GLY A 45 -21.57 12.21 23.53
N GLN A 46 -21.07 12.07 24.77
CA GLN A 46 -19.91 12.83 25.23
C GLN A 46 -18.56 12.25 24.76
N LEU A 47 -18.56 11.00 24.34
CA LEU A 47 -17.37 10.32 23.80
C LEU A 47 -17.52 10.10 22.30
N THR A 48 -16.63 10.66 21.51
CA THR A 48 -16.42 10.30 20.11
C THR A 48 -15.49 9.10 20.06
N ILE A 49 -16.00 7.92 19.63
CA ILE A 49 -15.24 6.67 19.62
C ILE A 49 -14.30 6.63 18.43
N GLN A 50 -14.76 7.07 17.27
CA GLN A 50 -13.97 7.14 16.05
C GLN A 50 -13.89 8.57 15.53
N PRO A 51 -12.96 9.39 16.07
CA PRO A 51 -12.69 10.71 15.51
C PRO A 51 -12.19 10.59 14.07
N GLU A 52 -12.30 11.68 13.33
CA GLU A 52 -12.01 11.72 11.87
C GLU A 52 -10.62 11.21 11.48
N TYR A 53 -9.65 11.40 12.36
CA TYR A 53 -8.26 10.96 12.13
C TYR A 53 -8.03 9.47 12.40
N GLN A 54 -8.95 8.76 13.02
CA GLN A 54 -8.81 7.33 13.32
C GLN A 54 -9.16 6.48 12.08
N ARG A 55 -8.53 5.29 12.01
CA ARG A 55 -8.84 4.29 10.97
C ARG A 55 -10.24 3.68 11.19
N ASN A 56 -10.76 3.06 10.15
CA ASN A 56 -12.02 2.32 10.24
C ASN A 56 -11.90 1.11 11.18
N TYR A 57 -13.05 0.62 11.67
CA TYR A 57 -13.08 -0.58 12.50
C TYR A 57 -12.64 -1.81 11.70
N ILE A 58 -11.49 -2.39 12.07
CA ILE A 58 -10.88 -3.52 11.36
C ILE A 58 -11.05 -4.86 12.09
N TYR A 59 -11.59 -4.87 13.31
CA TYR A 59 -11.80 -6.09 14.09
C TYR A 59 -13.07 -6.86 13.69
N CYS A 60 -13.87 -6.37 12.77
CA CYS A 60 -15.09 -7.02 12.30
C CYS A 60 -14.83 -8.28 11.43
N ASP A 61 -13.76 -9.02 11.74
CA ASP A 61 -13.37 -10.26 11.06
C ASP A 61 -13.96 -11.52 11.76
N GLY A 62 -14.77 -11.34 12.81
CA GLY A 62 -15.33 -12.42 13.61
C GLY A 62 -14.32 -13.17 14.49
N LYS A 63 -13.09 -12.68 14.57
CA LYS A 63 -12.01 -13.26 15.38
C LYS A 63 -11.52 -12.31 16.46
N LYS A 64 -11.08 -11.12 16.07
CA LYS A 64 -10.50 -10.16 17.01
C LYS A 64 -11.54 -9.48 17.87
N ASP A 65 -12.70 -9.14 17.31
CA ASP A 65 -13.84 -8.62 18.08
C ASP A 65 -14.37 -9.64 19.09
N VAL A 66 -14.54 -10.90 18.67
CA VAL A 66 -14.90 -12.01 19.55
C VAL A 66 -13.85 -12.20 20.66
N ALA A 67 -12.55 -12.15 20.33
CA ALA A 67 -11.48 -12.31 21.31
C ALA A 67 -11.48 -11.21 22.39
N VAL A 68 -11.85 -9.96 22.05
CA VAL A 68 -12.01 -8.88 23.03
C VAL A 68 -13.14 -9.20 24.01
N VAL A 69 -14.31 -9.59 23.50
CA VAL A 69 -15.47 -9.93 24.35
C VAL A 69 -15.19 -11.16 25.21
N ASP A 70 -14.59 -12.20 24.63
CA ASP A 70 -14.22 -13.43 25.36
C ASP A 70 -13.23 -13.14 26.50
N SER A 71 -12.24 -12.26 26.25
CA SER A 71 -11.30 -11.81 27.28
C SER A 71 -12.03 -11.13 28.46
N ILE A 72 -13.01 -10.26 28.16
CA ILE A 72 -13.81 -9.58 29.19
C ILE A 72 -14.66 -10.60 29.99
N LEU A 73 -15.33 -11.50 29.29
CA LEU A 73 -16.15 -12.55 29.95
C LEU A 73 -15.32 -13.46 30.87
N LYS A 74 -14.06 -13.68 30.54
CA LYS A 74 -13.07 -14.40 31.34
C LYS A 74 -12.44 -13.56 32.45
N GLY A 75 -12.76 -12.29 32.56
CA GLY A 75 -12.17 -11.37 33.53
C GLY A 75 -10.73 -10.96 33.23
N TYR A 76 -10.27 -11.12 31.99
CA TYR A 76 -8.93 -10.73 31.59
C TYR A 76 -8.86 -9.22 31.27
N PRO A 77 -7.74 -8.56 31.60
CA PRO A 77 -7.57 -7.15 31.28
C PRO A 77 -7.49 -6.94 29.77
N ILE A 78 -8.23 -5.95 29.26
CA ILE A 78 -8.22 -5.59 27.84
C ILE A 78 -7.22 -4.50 27.46
N GLY A 79 -6.33 -4.15 28.40
CA GLY A 79 -5.30 -3.13 28.21
C GLY A 79 -5.79 -1.70 28.44
N LEU A 80 -4.84 -0.76 28.35
CA LEU A 80 -5.09 0.66 28.59
C LEU A 80 -5.88 1.28 27.43
N ILE A 81 -6.76 2.22 27.78
CA ILE A 81 -7.51 3.05 26.84
C ILE A 81 -7.09 4.51 27.05
N TYR A 82 -7.01 5.27 25.98
CA TYR A 82 -6.61 6.68 26.06
C TYR A 82 -7.66 7.58 25.40
N PHE A 83 -8.09 8.61 26.14
CA PHE A 83 -8.99 9.64 25.67
C PHE A 83 -8.27 10.99 25.60
N ASN A 84 -8.61 11.80 24.63
CA ASN A 84 -8.35 13.22 24.60
C ASN A 84 -9.56 13.96 25.17
N LYS A 85 -9.37 14.89 26.11
CA LYS A 85 -10.41 15.81 26.54
C LYS A 85 -10.33 17.06 25.70
N THR A 86 -11.36 17.29 24.93
CA THR A 86 -11.48 18.45 24.02
C THR A 86 -11.76 19.74 24.78
N LYS A 87 -11.53 20.90 24.18
CA LYS A 87 -11.73 22.22 24.80
C LYS A 87 -13.19 22.48 25.20
N ASP A 88 -14.15 21.82 24.57
CA ASP A 88 -15.58 21.85 24.91
C ASP A 88 -15.98 20.84 25.99
N GLY A 89 -15.01 20.16 26.60
CA GLY A 89 -15.22 19.23 27.72
C GLY A 89 -15.66 17.82 27.32
N ARG A 90 -15.78 17.53 26.01
CA ARG A 90 -16.06 16.18 25.51
C ARG A 90 -14.81 15.34 25.43
N TYR A 91 -14.98 14.06 25.08
CA TYR A 91 -13.90 13.11 24.97
C TYR A 91 -13.80 12.57 23.55
N GLU A 92 -12.57 12.29 23.11
CA GLU A 92 -12.26 11.57 21.88
C GLU A 92 -11.33 10.40 22.19
N VAL A 93 -11.58 9.25 21.60
CA VAL A 93 -10.69 8.10 21.78
C VAL A 93 -9.38 8.35 21.02
N LEU A 94 -8.26 8.32 21.74
CA LEU A 94 -6.91 8.31 21.15
C LEU A 94 -6.45 6.89 20.84
N ASP A 95 -6.54 5.98 21.84
CA ASP A 95 -6.30 4.54 21.64
C ASP A 95 -7.35 3.71 22.36
N GLY A 96 -7.66 2.53 21.83
CA GLY A 96 -8.69 1.63 22.32
C GLY A 96 -9.97 1.62 21.50
N GLN A 97 -10.08 2.38 20.42
CA GLN A 97 -11.24 2.45 19.53
C GLN A 97 -11.75 1.06 19.12
N GLN A 98 -10.87 0.18 18.69
CA GLN A 98 -11.24 -1.17 18.22
C GLN A 98 -11.85 -2.00 19.34
N ARG A 99 -11.29 -1.90 20.56
CA ARG A 99 -11.78 -2.58 21.76
C ARG A 99 -13.15 -2.05 22.21
N ILE A 100 -13.29 -0.72 22.25
CA ILE A 100 -14.55 -0.05 22.59
C ILE A 100 -15.64 -0.43 21.60
N THR A 101 -15.35 -0.41 20.31
CA THR A 101 -16.31 -0.80 19.28
C THR A 101 -16.70 -2.28 19.42
N SER A 102 -15.76 -3.19 19.74
CA SER A 102 -16.06 -4.62 19.93
C SER A 102 -16.99 -4.85 21.10
N PHE A 103 -16.64 -4.36 22.30
CA PHE A 103 -17.51 -4.57 23.46
C PHE A 103 -18.81 -3.75 23.38
N GLY A 104 -18.80 -2.59 22.73
CA GLY A 104 -20.02 -1.80 22.51
C GLY A 104 -21.01 -2.48 21.55
N ARG A 105 -20.52 -3.14 20.50
CA ARG A 105 -21.36 -3.98 19.63
C ARG A 105 -21.96 -5.15 20.39
N TYR A 106 -21.19 -5.80 21.26
CA TYR A 106 -21.72 -6.89 22.09
C TYR A 106 -22.74 -6.38 23.11
N ALA A 107 -22.45 -5.27 23.80
CA ALA A 107 -23.37 -4.64 24.76
C ALA A 107 -24.69 -4.19 24.13
N THR A 108 -24.71 -3.92 22.82
CA THR A 108 -25.89 -3.46 22.07
C THR A 108 -26.47 -4.54 21.14
N MET A 109 -26.20 -5.81 21.38
CA MET A 109 -26.71 -6.98 20.63
C MET A 109 -26.38 -6.97 19.11
N LYS A 110 -25.24 -6.39 18.75
CA LYS A 110 -24.74 -6.31 17.36
C LYS A 110 -23.58 -7.27 17.10
N LEU A 111 -23.20 -8.05 18.07
CA LEU A 111 -22.17 -9.07 18.01
C LEU A 111 -22.59 -10.26 18.86
N ALA A 112 -22.48 -11.48 18.34
CA ALA A 112 -22.60 -12.72 19.09
C ALA A 112 -21.21 -13.33 19.32
N VAL A 113 -21.03 -14.03 20.45
CA VAL A 113 -19.82 -14.78 20.77
C VAL A 113 -20.16 -16.22 21.16
N LYS A 114 -19.23 -17.15 21.00
CA LYS A 114 -19.44 -18.53 21.43
C LYS A 114 -19.21 -18.69 22.90
N VAL A 115 -20.27 -18.96 23.66
CA VAL A 115 -20.21 -19.32 25.08
C VAL A 115 -20.68 -20.76 25.19
N ASN A 116 -19.87 -21.64 25.78
CA ASN A 116 -20.17 -23.08 25.90
C ASN A 116 -20.54 -23.74 24.54
N GLY A 117 -19.86 -23.32 23.45
CA GLY A 117 -20.07 -23.88 22.11
C GLY A 117 -21.29 -23.35 21.36
N LYS A 118 -22.10 -22.47 21.93
CA LYS A 118 -23.29 -21.85 21.33
C LYS A 118 -23.04 -20.37 21.09
N GLU A 119 -23.50 -19.84 19.98
CA GLU A 119 -23.50 -18.39 19.72
C GLU A 119 -24.52 -17.71 20.61
N GLN A 120 -24.08 -16.71 21.38
CA GLN A 120 -24.91 -15.98 22.34
C GLN A 120 -24.63 -14.48 22.23
N TYR A 121 -25.69 -13.71 22.25
CA TYR A 121 -25.68 -12.28 22.52
C TYR A 121 -25.63 -12.02 24.03
N LEU A 122 -25.44 -10.78 24.45
CA LEU A 122 -25.35 -10.42 25.85
C LEU A 122 -26.62 -10.78 26.65
N ASP A 123 -27.80 -10.62 26.04
CA ASP A 123 -29.09 -10.97 26.65
C ASP A 123 -29.31 -12.49 26.79
N GLY A 124 -28.61 -13.31 26.04
CA GLY A 124 -28.62 -14.76 26.15
C GLY A 124 -27.77 -15.31 27.32
N LEU A 125 -26.97 -14.47 27.97
CA LEU A 125 -26.20 -14.87 29.15
C LEU A 125 -27.06 -14.90 30.41
N ASP A 126 -26.63 -15.70 31.40
CA ASP A 126 -27.16 -15.61 32.77
C ASP A 126 -26.91 -14.20 33.35
N GLU A 127 -27.74 -13.84 34.33
CA GLU A 127 -27.72 -12.50 34.92
C GLU A 127 -26.37 -12.14 35.55
N GLU A 128 -25.72 -13.07 36.23
CA GLU A 128 -24.40 -12.86 36.83
C GLU A 128 -23.32 -12.57 35.78
N SER A 129 -23.29 -13.35 34.71
CA SER A 129 -22.34 -13.17 33.62
C SER A 129 -22.56 -11.86 32.87
N ARG A 130 -23.82 -11.46 32.64
CA ARG A 130 -24.22 -10.22 32.03
C ARG A 130 -23.81 -9.02 32.89
N GLU A 131 -24.11 -9.04 34.19
CA GLU A 131 -23.72 -7.98 35.12
C GLU A 131 -22.20 -7.87 35.24
N ARG A 132 -21.50 -8.99 35.37
CA ARG A 132 -20.04 -9.03 35.42
C ARG A 132 -19.43 -8.38 34.17
N PHE A 133 -19.93 -8.65 32.96
CA PHE A 133 -19.50 -8.02 31.73
C PHE A 133 -19.72 -6.51 31.77
N LEU A 134 -20.93 -6.07 32.07
CA LEU A 134 -21.30 -4.65 32.08
C LEU A 134 -20.56 -3.84 33.15
N ASN A 135 -20.33 -4.45 34.33
CA ASN A 135 -19.64 -3.81 35.45
C ASN A 135 -18.11 -3.96 35.39
N THR A 136 -17.58 -4.55 34.34
CA THR A 136 -16.12 -4.62 34.13
C THR A 136 -15.54 -3.20 34.09
N LYS A 137 -14.61 -2.93 35.01
CA LYS A 137 -13.91 -1.63 35.13
C LYS A 137 -12.85 -1.51 34.07
N LEU A 138 -12.76 -0.34 33.46
CA LEU A 138 -11.80 0.00 32.44
C LEU A 138 -10.67 0.86 33.02
N THR A 139 -9.47 0.68 32.49
CA THR A 139 -8.32 1.51 32.83
C THR A 139 -8.12 2.55 31.72
N ILE A 140 -8.50 3.80 32.03
CA ILE A 140 -8.57 4.86 31.02
C ILE A 140 -7.69 6.03 31.44
N TYR A 141 -6.77 6.45 30.57
CA TYR A 141 -6.08 7.72 30.70
C TYR A 141 -6.83 8.80 29.92
N VAL A 142 -7.17 9.89 30.61
CA VAL A 142 -7.68 11.11 29.98
C VAL A 142 -6.54 12.10 29.86
N CYS A 143 -6.21 12.49 28.64
CA CYS A 143 -5.15 13.42 28.32
C CYS A 143 -5.77 14.82 28.10
N GLU A 144 -5.26 15.83 28.81
CA GLU A 144 -5.63 17.24 28.65
C GLU A 144 -4.39 18.04 28.26
N GLY A 145 -4.48 18.94 27.27
CA GLY A 145 -3.36 19.76 26.81
C GLY A 145 -3.58 20.34 25.43
N GLU A 146 -2.52 20.88 24.85
CA GLU A 146 -2.57 21.39 23.49
C GLU A 146 -2.70 20.23 22.48
N GLU A 147 -3.61 20.40 21.52
CA GLU A 147 -3.95 19.39 20.51
C GLU A 147 -2.71 18.88 19.75
N ALA A 148 -1.78 19.78 19.41
CA ALA A 148 -0.57 19.41 18.68
C ALA A 148 0.35 18.51 19.51
N GLU A 149 0.46 18.73 20.81
CA GLU A 149 1.27 17.92 21.73
C GLU A 149 0.65 16.54 21.92
N ILE A 150 -0.68 16.48 22.16
CA ILE A 150 -1.41 15.22 22.29
C ILE A 150 -1.28 14.38 21.02
N LYS A 151 -1.40 14.99 19.84
CA LYS A 151 -1.24 14.29 18.55
C LYS A 151 0.19 13.80 18.32
N GLN A 152 1.19 14.58 18.71
CA GLN A 152 2.60 14.15 18.64
C GLN A 152 2.89 12.97 19.57
N TRP A 153 2.37 13.02 20.80
CA TRP A 153 2.49 11.92 21.76
C TRP A 153 1.73 10.68 21.29
N PHE A 154 0.54 10.85 20.70
CA PHE A 154 -0.26 9.76 20.14
C PHE A 154 0.53 8.91 19.11
N LYS A 155 1.40 9.53 18.29
CA LYS A 155 2.31 8.80 17.41
C LYS A 155 3.17 7.81 18.19
N THR A 156 3.63 8.21 19.36
CA THR A 156 4.56 7.41 20.18
C THR A 156 3.88 6.21 20.81
N ILE A 157 2.63 6.34 21.27
CA ILE A 157 1.92 5.24 21.95
C ILE A 157 1.38 4.17 20.98
N ASN A 158 1.18 4.50 19.72
CA ASN A 158 0.70 3.54 18.70
C ASN A 158 1.75 2.50 18.28
N ILE A 159 2.90 2.45 18.94
CA ILE A 159 3.97 1.49 18.66
C ILE A 159 3.61 0.08 19.16
N SER A 160 2.74 -0.05 20.16
CA SER A 160 2.34 -1.35 20.74
C SER A 160 0.93 -1.76 20.30
N GLY A 161 0.82 -2.75 19.42
CA GLY A 161 -0.46 -3.28 18.94
C GLY A 161 -0.48 -3.46 17.42
N VAL A 162 -1.61 -3.15 16.76
CA VAL A 162 -1.65 -2.97 15.31
C VAL A 162 -1.33 -1.50 15.03
N PRO A 163 -0.09 -1.17 14.65
CA PRO A 163 0.33 0.22 14.50
C PRO A 163 -0.48 0.91 13.40
N LEU A 164 -0.70 2.21 13.57
CA LEU A 164 -1.18 3.05 12.48
C LEU A 164 -0.15 3.04 11.35
N ASN A 165 -0.62 2.99 10.11
CA ASN A 165 0.26 3.22 8.99
C ASN A 165 0.59 4.73 8.88
N GLU A 166 1.55 5.05 8.01
CA GLU A 166 2.03 6.42 7.85
C GLU A 166 0.90 7.39 7.47
N GLN A 167 0.00 6.98 6.57
CA GLN A 167 -1.15 7.79 6.16
C GLN A 167 -2.16 8.00 7.30
N GLU A 168 -2.42 6.98 8.11
CA GLU A 168 -3.30 7.10 9.27
C GLU A 168 -2.73 8.09 10.30
N LEU A 169 -1.39 8.11 10.46
CA LEU A 169 -0.70 9.09 11.32
C LEU A 169 -0.80 10.50 10.76
N LEU A 170 -0.58 10.69 9.45
CA LEU A 170 -0.73 12.00 8.79
C LEU A 170 -2.16 12.53 8.91
N ASN A 171 -3.16 11.67 8.76
CA ASN A 171 -4.56 12.06 8.96
C ASN A 171 -4.85 12.51 10.40
N ALA A 172 -4.19 11.90 11.39
CA ALA A 172 -4.31 12.33 12.78
C ALA A 172 -3.70 13.72 13.02
N ILE A 173 -2.54 13.99 12.40
CA ILE A 173 -1.83 15.28 12.56
C ILE A 173 -2.57 16.40 11.87
N TYR A 174 -3.01 16.17 10.63
CA TYR A 174 -3.65 17.15 9.76
C TYR A 174 -5.18 17.02 9.75
N SER A 175 -5.78 16.42 10.81
CA SER A 175 -7.23 16.31 10.92
C SER A 175 -7.90 17.67 10.71
N GLY A 176 -8.99 17.66 9.93
CA GLY A 176 -9.73 18.87 9.53
C GLY A 176 -10.72 18.55 8.42
N THR A 177 -11.36 19.59 7.90
CA THR A 177 -12.40 19.48 6.88
C THR A 177 -11.93 18.75 5.61
N PHE A 178 -10.69 19.01 5.20
CA PHE A 178 -10.07 18.34 4.05
C PHE A 178 -9.98 16.80 4.23
N VAL A 179 -9.41 16.37 5.36
CA VAL A 179 -9.24 14.92 5.65
C VAL A 179 -10.59 14.22 5.75
N THR A 180 -11.59 14.88 6.36
CA THR A 180 -12.96 14.36 6.45
C THR A 180 -13.54 14.12 5.07
N ALA A 181 -13.55 15.13 4.20
CA ALA A 181 -14.05 15.01 2.84
C ALA A 181 -13.26 13.98 2.00
N ALA A 182 -11.94 13.92 2.16
CA ALA A 182 -11.10 12.95 1.46
C ALA A 182 -11.40 11.51 1.88
N LYS A 183 -11.64 11.26 3.18
CA LYS A 183 -12.03 9.93 3.67
C LYS A 183 -13.40 9.49 3.17
N GLU A 184 -14.37 10.38 3.04
CA GLU A 184 -15.69 10.06 2.48
C GLU A 184 -15.60 9.51 1.06
N VAL A 185 -14.66 9.98 0.26
CA VAL A 185 -14.46 9.53 -1.12
C VAL A 185 -13.53 8.31 -1.18
N PHE A 186 -12.32 8.41 -0.61
CA PHE A 186 -11.25 7.43 -0.83
C PHE A 186 -11.22 6.29 0.20
N SER A 187 -11.86 6.44 1.37
CA SER A 187 -11.86 5.43 2.42
C SER A 187 -13.23 4.80 2.66
N ASN A 188 -14.21 5.12 1.84
CA ASN A 188 -15.55 4.56 1.89
C ASN A 188 -15.60 3.25 1.09
N SER A 189 -15.67 2.12 1.78
CA SER A 189 -15.72 0.78 1.16
C SER A 189 -16.95 0.54 0.25
N ARG A 190 -17.95 1.41 0.30
CA ARG A 190 -19.16 1.37 -0.56
C ARG A 190 -19.08 2.28 -1.78
N ASN A 191 -17.98 3.02 -1.93
CA ASN A 191 -17.78 3.80 -3.15
C ASN A 191 -17.73 2.85 -4.36
N SER A 192 -18.65 3.04 -5.31
CA SER A 192 -18.76 2.23 -6.52
C SER A 192 -17.48 2.24 -7.37
N ASN A 193 -16.66 3.27 -7.25
CA ASN A 193 -15.40 3.40 -7.97
C ASN A 193 -14.27 2.53 -7.40
N ILE A 194 -14.40 1.99 -6.18
CA ILE A 194 -13.35 1.16 -5.56
C ILE A 194 -12.98 -0.03 -6.45
N GLN A 195 -13.94 -0.68 -7.07
CA GLN A 195 -13.69 -1.80 -7.98
C GLN A 195 -12.85 -1.35 -9.20
N LYS A 196 -13.19 -0.22 -9.81
CA LYS A 196 -12.42 0.38 -10.91
C LYS A 196 -11.00 0.72 -10.47
N TRP A 197 -10.85 1.36 -9.30
CA TRP A 197 -9.54 1.76 -8.78
C TRP A 197 -8.66 0.58 -8.40
N SER A 198 -9.24 -0.49 -7.83
CA SER A 198 -8.53 -1.71 -7.42
C SER A 198 -7.88 -2.45 -8.59
N ALA A 199 -8.32 -2.21 -9.81
CA ALA A 199 -7.70 -2.73 -11.01
C ALA A 199 -6.28 -2.17 -11.24
N TYR A 200 -6.02 -0.96 -10.76
CA TYR A 200 -4.76 -0.23 -10.97
C TYR A 200 -3.96 -0.02 -9.68
N ILE A 201 -4.64 0.02 -8.53
CA ILE A 201 -4.05 0.38 -7.25
C ILE A 201 -4.18 -0.79 -6.27
N LYS A 202 -3.04 -1.26 -5.77
CA LYS A 202 -2.99 -2.23 -4.68
C LYS A 202 -3.12 -1.49 -3.36
N ALA A 203 -4.34 -1.43 -2.80
CA ALA A 203 -4.63 -0.70 -1.59
C ALA A 203 -5.69 -1.39 -0.72
N ASP A 204 -5.59 -1.21 0.59
CA ASP A 204 -6.64 -1.59 1.54
C ASP A 204 -7.49 -0.34 1.86
N VAL A 205 -8.77 -0.38 1.49
CA VAL A 205 -9.72 0.71 1.74
C VAL A 205 -9.84 1.01 3.23
N LYS A 206 -9.88 -0.01 4.07
CA LYS A 206 -10.04 0.12 5.53
C LYS A 206 -8.83 0.77 6.18
N ARG A 207 -7.65 0.63 5.56
CA ARG A 207 -6.40 1.24 5.99
C ARG A 207 -6.03 2.49 5.20
N GLN A 208 -7.01 3.06 4.50
CA GLN A 208 -6.90 4.33 3.77
C GLN A 208 -5.88 4.32 2.61
N GLY A 209 -5.59 3.14 2.06
CA GLY A 209 -4.57 3.00 1.03
C GLY A 209 -4.88 3.73 -0.28
N PHE A 210 -6.17 3.92 -0.64
CA PHE A 210 -6.54 4.74 -1.81
C PHE A 210 -6.30 6.23 -1.55
N LEU A 211 -6.61 6.72 -0.34
CA LEU A 211 -6.31 8.10 0.05
C LEU A 211 -4.80 8.36 0.03
N GLU A 212 -4.03 7.45 0.61
CA GLU A 212 -2.57 7.50 0.57
C GLU A 212 -2.04 7.63 -0.86
N ARG A 213 -2.53 6.78 -1.76
CA ARG A 213 -2.10 6.79 -3.17
C ARG A 213 -2.51 8.07 -3.89
N ALA A 214 -3.72 8.58 -3.66
CA ALA A 214 -4.17 9.84 -4.24
C ALA A 214 -3.29 11.02 -3.77
N LEU A 215 -2.98 11.08 -2.49
CA LEU A 215 -2.09 12.09 -1.92
C LEU A 215 -0.66 11.97 -2.44
N GLN A 216 -0.12 10.75 -2.57
CA GLN A 216 1.20 10.53 -3.16
C GLN A 216 1.29 11.07 -4.59
N TRP A 217 0.29 10.79 -5.40
CA TRP A 217 0.29 11.22 -6.80
C TRP A 217 0.21 12.74 -6.94
N ILE A 218 -0.74 13.39 -6.25
CA ILE A 218 -0.88 14.85 -6.36
C ILE A 218 0.30 15.59 -5.73
N SER A 219 0.82 15.12 -4.60
CA SER A 219 1.99 15.73 -3.96
C SER A 219 3.22 15.64 -4.86
N ALA A 220 3.45 14.48 -5.48
CA ALA A 220 4.55 14.28 -6.43
C ALA A 220 4.41 15.18 -7.65
N SER A 221 3.20 15.34 -8.23
CA SER A 221 2.95 16.23 -9.38
C SER A 221 3.25 17.70 -9.07
N LYS A 222 3.06 18.10 -7.80
CA LYS A 222 3.36 19.46 -7.31
C LYS A 222 4.79 19.62 -6.79
N GLY A 223 5.58 18.56 -6.73
CA GLY A 223 6.94 18.58 -6.19
C GLY A 223 7.02 18.86 -4.69
N VAL A 224 5.99 18.47 -3.93
CA VAL A 224 5.92 18.64 -2.48
C VAL A 224 5.77 17.29 -1.77
N SER A 225 6.02 17.25 -0.46
CA SER A 225 5.71 16.06 0.35
C SER A 225 4.21 15.96 0.65
N ILE A 226 3.71 14.76 0.95
CA ILE A 226 2.32 14.55 1.41
C ILE A 226 2.05 15.41 2.66
N ASP A 227 3.00 15.46 3.58
CA ASP A 227 2.96 16.24 4.81
C ASP A 227 2.70 17.73 4.51
N ASN A 228 3.47 18.32 3.59
CA ASN A 228 3.30 19.70 3.17
C ASN A 228 1.95 19.92 2.47
N TYR A 229 1.54 19.02 1.59
CA TYR A 229 0.27 19.11 0.89
C TYR A 229 -0.90 19.09 1.89
N MET A 230 -0.92 18.13 2.81
CA MET A 230 -1.97 18.03 3.84
C MET A 230 -1.98 19.21 4.80
N SER A 231 -0.81 19.75 5.15
CA SER A 231 -0.69 20.95 5.99
C SER A 231 -1.32 22.18 5.33
N LEU A 232 -1.04 22.40 4.04
CA LEU A 232 -1.58 23.52 3.26
C LEU A 232 -3.10 23.43 3.12
N HIS A 233 -3.62 22.25 2.83
CA HIS A 233 -5.04 22.01 2.55
C HIS A 233 -5.88 21.66 3.78
N ARG A 234 -5.31 21.60 4.97
CA ARG A 234 -5.96 21.12 6.21
C ARG A 234 -7.36 21.67 6.44
N ARG A 235 -7.60 22.95 6.09
CA ARG A 235 -8.85 23.66 6.34
C ARG A 235 -9.75 23.80 5.12
N ASP A 236 -9.35 23.22 3.99
CA ASP A 236 -10.16 23.28 2.78
C ASP A 236 -11.46 22.49 2.99
N SER A 237 -12.58 23.07 2.56
CA SER A 237 -13.90 22.45 2.70
C SER A 237 -14.20 21.41 1.61
N ASN A 238 -13.36 21.30 0.57
CA ASN A 238 -13.52 20.38 -0.54
C ASN A 238 -12.18 19.74 -0.93
N ILE A 239 -12.26 18.68 -1.70
CA ILE A 239 -11.12 17.91 -2.19
C ILE A 239 -11.06 17.88 -3.72
N GLN A 240 -11.69 18.85 -4.37
CA GLN A 240 -11.88 18.84 -5.83
C GLN A 240 -10.56 18.73 -6.58
N GLU A 241 -9.51 19.41 -6.14
CA GLU A 241 -8.19 19.34 -6.76
C GLU A 241 -7.61 17.92 -6.68
N LEU A 242 -7.62 17.33 -5.49
CA LEU A 242 -7.15 15.96 -5.25
C LEU A 242 -7.94 14.95 -6.08
N GLN A 243 -9.26 15.04 -6.05
CA GLN A 243 -10.14 14.12 -6.75
C GLN A 243 -10.00 14.25 -8.27
N SER A 244 -10.03 15.46 -8.81
CA SER A 244 -9.90 15.69 -10.25
C SER A 244 -8.56 15.20 -10.79
N TYR A 245 -7.47 15.40 -10.04
CA TYR A 245 -6.17 14.89 -10.45
C TYR A 245 -6.14 13.36 -10.44
N PHE A 246 -6.64 12.75 -9.37
CA PHE A 246 -6.71 11.29 -9.27
C PHE A 246 -7.57 10.68 -10.38
N ASP A 247 -8.73 11.23 -10.64
CA ASP A 247 -9.63 10.77 -11.71
C ASP A 247 -8.98 10.93 -13.09
N SER A 248 -8.23 12.03 -13.32
CA SER A 248 -7.48 12.22 -14.57
C SER A 248 -6.45 11.12 -14.81
N VAL A 249 -5.75 10.67 -13.77
CA VAL A 249 -4.80 9.54 -13.87
C VAL A 249 -5.54 8.25 -14.23
N ILE A 250 -6.62 7.93 -13.50
CA ILE A 250 -7.41 6.70 -13.72
C ILE A 250 -8.05 6.68 -15.12
N ASP A 251 -8.60 7.80 -15.56
CA ASP A 251 -9.26 7.91 -16.85
C ASP A 251 -8.24 7.82 -17.99
N TRP A 252 -7.06 8.42 -17.83
CA TRP A 252 -5.98 8.27 -18.81
C TRP A 252 -5.54 6.80 -18.95
N ILE A 253 -5.37 6.06 -17.85
CA ILE A 253 -5.04 4.64 -17.92
C ILE A 253 -6.12 3.87 -18.70
N SER A 254 -7.39 4.08 -18.32
CA SER A 254 -8.54 3.41 -18.95
C SER A 254 -8.71 3.75 -20.42
N ALA A 255 -8.36 4.98 -20.83
CA ALA A 255 -8.40 5.42 -22.22
C ALA A 255 -7.22 4.89 -23.04
N THR A 256 -6.05 4.71 -22.40
CA THR A 256 -4.83 4.26 -23.06
C THR A 256 -4.82 2.76 -23.30
N PHE A 257 -5.30 1.97 -22.34
CA PHE A 257 -5.29 0.51 -22.42
C PHE A 257 -6.71 -0.04 -22.56
N TYR A 258 -6.97 -0.76 -23.63
CA TYR A 258 -8.32 -1.29 -23.96
C TYR A 258 -8.79 -2.38 -23.01
N LYS A 259 -7.86 -3.05 -22.32
CA LYS A 259 -8.11 -4.12 -21.35
C LYS A 259 -7.39 -3.84 -20.05
N THR A 260 -7.98 -4.27 -18.97
CA THR A 260 -7.32 -4.29 -17.66
C THR A 260 -6.60 -5.64 -17.48
N TYR A 261 -5.35 -5.59 -17.05
CA TYR A 261 -4.51 -6.74 -16.79
C TYR A 261 -4.09 -6.76 -15.32
N ASP A 262 -4.01 -7.93 -14.70
CA ASP A 262 -3.59 -8.08 -13.29
C ASP A 262 -2.24 -7.41 -12.99
N LYS A 263 -1.36 -7.37 -14.01
CA LYS A 263 -0.02 -6.77 -13.89
C LYS A 263 -0.03 -5.23 -13.87
N MET A 264 -1.17 -4.60 -14.10
CA MET A 264 -1.35 -3.14 -13.97
C MET A 264 -1.52 -2.73 -12.50
N CYS A 265 -1.99 -3.66 -11.66
CA CYS A 265 -2.25 -3.38 -10.26
C CYS A 265 -0.95 -3.10 -9.50
N GLY A 266 -0.88 -1.90 -8.89
CA GLY A 266 0.24 -1.48 -8.05
C GLY A 266 1.41 -0.82 -8.79
N LEU A 267 1.27 -0.50 -10.08
CA LEU A 267 2.25 0.32 -10.80
C LEU A 267 2.21 1.78 -10.31
N GLU A 268 3.29 2.49 -10.54
CA GLU A 268 3.43 3.91 -10.19
C GLU A 268 2.73 4.82 -11.23
N TRP A 269 1.40 4.66 -11.34
CA TRP A 269 0.61 5.30 -12.39
C TRP A 269 0.66 6.82 -12.36
N GLY A 270 0.77 7.45 -11.19
CA GLY A 270 0.94 8.90 -11.10
C GLY A 270 2.22 9.37 -11.82
N ARG A 271 3.36 8.69 -11.60
CA ARG A 271 4.62 8.98 -12.27
C ARG A 271 4.52 8.72 -13.79
N LEU A 272 3.91 7.61 -14.16
CA LEU A 272 3.70 7.28 -15.57
C LEU A 272 2.80 8.31 -16.26
N TYR A 273 1.74 8.76 -15.59
CA TYR A 273 0.88 9.83 -16.06
C TYR A 273 1.68 11.11 -16.31
N GLU A 274 2.43 11.59 -15.33
CA GLU A 274 3.23 12.82 -15.49
C GLU A 274 4.23 12.71 -16.66
N THR A 275 4.80 11.52 -16.87
CA THR A 275 5.81 11.31 -17.89
C THR A 275 5.22 11.16 -19.30
N TYR A 276 4.02 10.56 -19.40
CA TYR A 276 3.56 10.00 -20.67
C TYR A 276 2.21 10.51 -21.16
N HIS A 277 1.35 11.13 -20.32
CA HIS A 277 -0.03 11.48 -20.72
C HIS A 277 -0.13 12.49 -21.88
N LYS A 278 0.90 13.32 -22.09
CA LYS A 278 0.95 14.30 -23.19
C LYS A 278 1.50 13.75 -24.51
N LYS A 279 2.00 12.51 -24.49
CA LYS A 279 2.54 11.91 -25.71
C LYS A 279 1.42 11.37 -26.60
N PRO A 280 1.48 11.60 -27.92
CA PRO A 280 0.53 10.99 -28.84
C PRO A 280 0.86 9.50 -29.02
N TYR A 281 -0.16 8.65 -28.97
CA TYR A 281 -0.05 7.22 -29.19
C TYR A 281 -1.01 6.75 -30.28
N ASP A 282 -0.54 5.81 -31.12
CA ASP A 282 -1.43 4.93 -31.87
C ASP A 282 -1.91 3.82 -30.89
N LEU A 283 -3.09 4.03 -30.30
CA LEU A 283 -3.63 3.15 -29.27
C LEU A 283 -3.80 1.71 -29.76
N ALA A 284 -4.14 1.51 -31.04
CA ALA A 284 -4.31 0.16 -31.58
C ALA A 284 -2.98 -0.58 -31.63
N LYS A 285 -1.91 0.08 -32.10
CA LYS A 285 -0.55 -0.49 -32.09
C LYS A 285 -0.04 -0.72 -30.68
N LEU A 286 -0.26 0.24 -29.78
CA LEU A 286 0.15 0.14 -28.37
C LEU A 286 -0.47 -1.08 -27.71
N ASN A 287 -1.79 -1.24 -27.81
CA ASN A 287 -2.50 -2.35 -27.17
C ASN A 287 -2.15 -3.70 -27.79
N LYS A 288 -1.99 -3.78 -29.11
CA LYS A 288 -1.49 -4.98 -29.78
C LYS A 288 -0.10 -5.35 -29.28
N ARG A 289 0.79 -4.38 -29.11
CA ARG A 289 2.14 -4.62 -28.60
C ARG A 289 2.16 -5.11 -27.16
N VAL A 290 1.29 -4.58 -26.32
CA VAL A 290 1.11 -5.08 -24.95
C VAL A 290 0.70 -6.55 -24.96
N GLU A 291 -0.25 -6.95 -25.81
CA GLU A 291 -0.69 -8.36 -25.91
C GLU A 291 0.45 -9.28 -26.40
N GLU A 292 1.21 -8.84 -27.40
CA GLU A 292 2.39 -9.59 -27.89
C GLU A 292 3.43 -9.81 -26.80
N LEU A 293 3.74 -8.78 -26.01
CA LEU A 293 4.74 -8.85 -24.94
C LEU A 293 4.27 -9.68 -23.75
N LEU A 294 2.97 -9.66 -23.43
CA LEU A 294 2.39 -10.49 -22.38
C LEU A 294 2.42 -11.99 -22.76
N ALA A 295 2.34 -12.30 -24.05
CA ALA A 295 2.42 -13.64 -24.58
C ALA A 295 3.87 -14.13 -24.80
N ASP A 296 4.86 -13.26 -24.72
CA ASP A 296 6.26 -13.59 -24.92
C ASP A 296 6.88 -14.19 -23.64
N GLU A 297 7.23 -15.47 -23.68
CA GLU A 297 7.86 -16.18 -22.57
C GLU A 297 9.24 -15.60 -22.17
N ALA A 298 9.88 -14.85 -23.06
CA ALA A 298 11.14 -14.18 -22.76
C ALA A 298 10.99 -13.01 -21.78
N VAL A 299 9.80 -12.42 -21.67
CA VAL A 299 9.50 -11.33 -20.76
C VAL A 299 9.27 -11.87 -19.35
N THR A 300 10.24 -11.69 -18.46
CA THR A 300 10.12 -12.16 -17.07
C THR A 300 9.41 -11.16 -16.17
N LYS A 301 9.53 -9.85 -16.42
CA LYS A 301 8.89 -8.79 -15.63
C LYS A 301 7.73 -8.16 -16.41
N GLN A 302 6.62 -8.87 -16.46
CA GLN A 302 5.42 -8.42 -17.18
C GLN A 302 4.88 -7.05 -16.71
N ALA A 303 5.09 -6.68 -15.43
CA ALA A 303 4.73 -5.37 -14.90
C ALA A 303 5.44 -4.20 -15.61
N GLY A 304 6.64 -4.42 -16.14
CA GLY A 304 7.41 -3.42 -16.87
C GLY A 304 6.92 -3.15 -18.29
N ILE A 305 6.06 -4.04 -18.86
CA ILE A 305 5.55 -3.91 -20.23
C ILE A 305 4.87 -2.57 -20.47
N PHE A 306 4.04 -2.15 -19.52
CA PHE A 306 3.24 -0.93 -19.67
C PHE A 306 4.13 0.31 -19.78
N GLU A 307 5.13 0.46 -18.92
CA GLU A 307 6.08 1.56 -19.00
C GLU A 307 6.97 1.45 -20.26
N TYR A 308 7.40 0.25 -20.60
CA TYR A 308 8.22 0.00 -21.79
C TYR A 308 7.53 0.48 -23.08
N VAL A 309 6.27 0.12 -23.26
CA VAL A 309 5.48 0.49 -24.44
C VAL A 309 5.15 1.99 -24.43
N LEU A 310 4.77 2.56 -23.28
CA LEU A 310 4.58 4.02 -23.13
C LEU A 310 5.86 4.81 -23.39
N GLY A 311 7.02 4.25 -23.06
CA GLY A 311 8.34 4.83 -23.30
C GLY A 311 8.80 4.74 -24.75
N GLY A 312 8.02 4.13 -25.64
CA GLY A 312 8.39 3.92 -27.05
C GLY A 312 9.44 2.82 -27.22
N GLU A 313 9.42 1.82 -26.35
CA GLU A 313 10.26 0.62 -26.39
C GLU A 313 11.78 0.90 -26.27
N GLN A 314 12.15 2.00 -25.58
CA GLN A 314 13.54 2.42 -25.47
C GLN A 314 14.32 1.75 -24.32
N GLN A 315 13.64 1.19 -23.32
CA GLN A 315 14.23 0.66 -22.08
C GLN A 315 13.92 -0.83 -21.90
N PRO A 316 14.59 -1.73 -22.65
CA PRO A 316 14.33 -3.17 -22.57
C PRO A 316 14.63 -3.78 -21.20
N GLU A 317 15.43 -3.13 -20.35
CA GLU A 317 15.67 -3.52 -18.96
C GLU A 317 14.42 -3.57 -18.11
N LEU A 318 13.37 -2.81 -18.45
CA LEU A 318 12.08 -2.86 -17.77
C LEU A 318 11.39 -4.24 -17.86
N LEU A 319 11.75 -5.04 -18.83
CA LEU A 319 11.16 -6.32 -19.12
C LEU A 319 11.94 -7.49 -18.50
N GLU A 320 13.13 -7.23 -17.95
CA GLU A 320 14.03 -8.24 -17.38
C GLU A 320 14.08 -9.49 -18.26
N ILE A 321 14.55 -9.32 -19.51
CA ILE A 321 14.55 -10.35 -20.54
C ILE A 321 15.28 -11.58 -20.05
N ARG A 322 14.67 -12.72 -20.28
CA ARG A 322 15.21 -14.02 -19.86
C ARG A 322 16.59 -14.23 -20.47
N LEU A 323 17.60 -14.35 -19.63
CA LEU A 323 18.93 -14.79 -20.06
C LEU A 323 18.80 -16.22 -20.62
N PHE A 324 19.50 -16.50 -21.72
CA PHE A 324 19.54 -17.87 -22.27
C PHE A 324 19.84 -18.89 -21.20
N GLU A 325 19.05 -19.95 -21.13
CA GLU A 325 19.26 -21.06 -20.20
C GLU A 325 20.62 -21.74 -20.45
N LYS A 326 21.18 -22.34 -19.40
CA LYS A 326 22.48 -23.02 -19.48
C LYS A 326 22.51 -24.10 -20.59
N SER A 327 21.41 -24.81 -20.77
CA SER A 327 21.24 -25.81 -21.84
C SER A 327 21.32 -25.22 -23.24
N ILE A 328 20.71 -24.04 -23.46
CA ILE A 328 20.73 -23.34 -24.76
C ILE A 328 22.14 -22.81 -25.04
N LYS A 329 22.79 -22.21 -24.04
CA LYS A 329 24.19 -21.75 -24.14
C LYS A 329 25.14 -22.88 -24.52
N GLN A 330 24.97 -24.06 -23.89
CA GLN A 330 25.80 -25.22 -24.16
C GLN A 330 25.59 -25.71 -25.60
N LYS A 331 24.34 -25.86 -26.03
CA LYS A 331 24.02 -26.31 -27.41
C LYS A 331 24.50 -25.32 -28.49
N ALA A 332 24.34 -24.01 -28.23
CA ALA A 332 24.84 -22.99 -29.14
C ALA A 332 26.36 -23.03 -29.26
N TYR A 333 27.06 -23.17 -28.10
CA TYR A 333 28.52 -23.29 -28.06
C TYR A 333 29.01 -24.51 -28.84
N GLU A 334 28.42 -25.68 -28.61
CA GLU A 334 28.79 -26.95 -29.28
C GLU A 334 28.60 -26.85 -30.78
N ARG A 335 27.43 -26.42 -31.25
CA ARG A 335 27.13 -26.21 -32.67
C ARG A 335 28.15 -25.26 -33.30
N GLN A 336 28.36 -24.09 -32.71
CA GLN A 336 29.21 -23.05 -33.23
C GLN A 336 30.68 -23.43 -33.23
N THR A 337 31.13 -24.17 -32.20
CA THR A 337 32.51 -24.68 -32.10
C THR A 337 32.78 -25.78 -33.10
N LYS A 338 31.82 -26.68 -33.34
CA LYS A 338 31.94 -27.74 -34.37
C LYS A 338 32.10 -27.11 -35.75
N ASP A 339 31.24 -26.17 -36.10
CA ASP A 339 31.28 -25.49 -37.40
C ASP A 339 32.58 -24.68 -37.60
N ALA A 340 33.03 -24.00 -36.53
CA ALA A 340 34.27 -23.24 -36.56
C ALA A 340 35.52 -24.11 -36.79
N LYS A 341 35.59 -25.27 -36.10
CA LYS A 341 36.68 -26.23 -36.30
C LYS A 341 36.71 -26.79 -37.72
N THR A 342 35.55 -27.09 -38.31
CA THR A 342 35.45 -27.60 -39.68
C THR A 342 35.92 -26.54 -40.70
N LYS A 343 35.68 -25.28 -40.44
CA LYS A 343 36.04 -24.16 -41.32
C LYS A 343 37.43 -23.55 -41.01
N GLY A 344 38.11 -23.99 -39.97
CA GLY A 344 39.41 -23.44 -39.56
C GLY A 344 39.35 -21.99 -39.08
N ILE A 345 38.19 -21.57 -38.54
CA ILE A 345 37.95 -20.15 -38.10
C ILE A 345 37.63 -20.13 -36.62
N SER A 346 37.53 -18.95 -36.03
CA SER A 346 37.15 -18.74 -34.63
C SER A 346 35.70 -19.16 -34.38
N ASN A 347 35.44 -19.76 -33.20
CA ASN A 347 34.08 -20.01 -32.73
C ASN A 347 33.39 -18.73 -32.17
N CYS A 348 34.06 -17.58 -32.17
CA CYS A 348 33.41 -16.26 -32.02
C CYS A 348 33.17 -15.68 -33.41
N PRO A 349 31.92 -15.50 -33.87
CA PRO A 349 31.61 -15.02 -35.22
C PRO A 349 32.28 -13.68 -35.56
N LEU A 350 32.40 -12.79 -34.61
CA LEU A 350 33.03 -11.50 -34.79
C LEU A 350 34.56 -11.61 -34.86
N CYS A 351 35.19 -12.53 -34.11
CA CYS A 351 36.61 -12.79 -34.28
C CYS A 351 36.94 -13.45 -35.64
N ALA A 352 36.08 -14.31 -36.15
CA ALA A 352 36.26 -14.98 -37.42
C ALA A 352 36.29 -13.99 -38.63
N GLN A 353 35.70 -12.80 -38.46
CA GLN A 353 35.65 -11.73 -39.46
C GLN A 353 36.84 -10.74 -39.39
N THR A 354 37.70 -10.89 -38.38
CA THR A 354 38.87 -9.98 -38.19
C THR A 354 40.12 -10.59 -38.82
N ASP A 355 41.04 -9.73 -39.23
CA ASP A 355 42.35 -10.17 -39.82
C ASP A 355 43.47 -10.16 -38.79
N ASN A 356 43.19 -10.58 -37.57
CA ASN A 356 44.16 -10.67 -36.48
C ASN A 356 44.38 -12.13 -35.98
N ASN A 357 45.32 -12.31 -35.08
CA ASN A 357 45.69 -13.63 -34.51
C ASN A 357 44.52 -14.41 -33.85
N ARG A 358 43.34 -13.81 -33.72
CA ARG A 358 42.16 -14.42 -33.14
C ARG A 358 41.19 -15.00 -34.20
N LYS A 359 41.48 -14.83 -35.47
CA LYS A 359 40.67 -15.29 -36.60
C LYS A 359 40.39 -16.78 -36.57
N SER A 360 41.31 -17.59 -36.08
CA SER A 360 41.18 -19.03 -35.96
C SER A 360 41.19 -19.55 -34.53
N TYR A 361 41.10 -18.64 -33.54
CA TYR A 361 41.14 -19.00 -32.12
C TYR A 361 39.83 -19.61 -31.67
N ILE A 362 39.89 -20.82 -31.03
CA ILE A 362 38.73 -21.53 -30.46
C ILE A 362 38.67 -21.21 -28.96
N TYR A 363 37.74 -20.36 -28.59
CA TYR A 363 37.48 -20.01 -27.19
C TYR A 363 36.81 -21.14 -26.42
N ARG A 364 37.14 -21.32 -25.14
CA ARG A 364 36.40 -22.19 -24.22
C ARG A 364 35.05 -21.55 -23.86
N ILE A 365 34.07 -22.36 -23.46
CA ILE A 365 32.73 -21.84 -23.07
C ILE A 365 32.81 -20.79 -21.94
N THR A 366 33.76 -20.94 -21.03
CA THR A 366 34.01 -19.99 -19.91
C THR A 366 34.57 -18.63 -20.35
N GLU A 367 35.10 -18.55 -21.56
CA GLU A 367 35.63 -17.33 -22.18
C GLU A 367 34.60 -16.64 -23.08
N MET A 368 33.40 -17.24 -23.21
CA MET A 368 32.32 -16.75 -24.05
C MET A 368 31.07 -16.43 -23.25
N GLU A 369 30.24 -15.57 -23.79
CA GLU A 369 28.94 -15.21 -23.28
C GLU A 369 27.90 -15.38 -24.40
N ALA A 370 26.67 -15.79 -23.99
CA ALA A 370 25.58 -15.92 -24.93
C ALA A 370 24.97 -14.55 -25.24
N ASP A 371 24.71 -14.30 -26.48
CA ASP A 371 24.16 -13.07 -27.01
C ASP A 371 23.09 -13.38 -28.06
N HIS A 372 22.15 -12.45 -28.24
CA HIS A 372 21.12 -12.55 -29.28
C HIS A 372 21.69 -12.16 -30.64
N VAL A 373 21.51 -13.01 -31.67
CA VAL A 373 21.87 -12.68 -33.05
C VAL A 373 21.09 -11.46 -33.53
N THR A 374 19.76 -11.55 -33.42
CA THR A 374 18.86 -10.40 -33.55
C THR A 374 18.55 -9.91 -32.17
N ALA A 375 18.90 -8.64 -31.87
CA ALA A 375 18.65 -8.06 -30.56
C ALA A 375 17.18 -8.20 -30.17
N TRP A 376 16.95 -8.52 -28.91
CA TRP A 376 15.58 -8.67 -28.39
C TRP A 376 14.72 -7.40 -28.62
N SER A 377 15.29 -6.22 -28.43
CA SER A 377 14.66 -4.93 -28.73
C SER A 377 14.20 -4.77 -30.18
N LYS A 378 14.71 -5.62 -31.08
CA LYS A 378 14.36 -5.67 -32.51
C LYS A 378 13.48 -6.91 -32.84
N GLY A 379 12.85 -7.52 -31.83
CA GLY A 379 11.97 -8.68 -32.02
C GLY A 379 12.65 -10.05 -32.02
N GLY A 380 13.93 -10.14 -31.64
CA GLY A 380 14.66 -11.41 -31.55
C GLY A 380 14.18 -12.27 -30.37
N LYS A 381 13.89 -13.54 -30.60
CA LYS A 381 13.47 -14.50 -29.56
C LYS A 381 14.64 -15.02 -28.74
N THR A 382 14.40 -15.40 -27.47
CA THR A 382 15.40 -16.03 -26.59
C THR A 382 15.39 -17.56 -26.77
N ASP A 383 15.66 -18.02 -27.99
CA ASP A 383 15.72 -19.42 -28.37
C ASP A 383 17.11 -19.83 -28.94
N LEU A 384 17.31 -21.13 -29.17
CA LEU A 384 18.58 -21.65 -29.71
C LEU A 384 18.90 -21.12 -31.11
N ALA A 385 17.89 -20.78 -31.91
CA ALA A 385 18.08 -20.29 -33.28
C ALA A 385 18.67 -18.88 -33.27
N ASN A 386 18.26 -18.07 -32.30
CA ASN A 386 18.72 -16.68 -32.12
C ASN A 386 19.85 -16.56 -31.08
N CYS A 387 20.39 -17.68 -30.56
CA CYS A 387 21.52 -17.68 -29.64
C CYS A 387 22.84 -17.82 -30.37
N GLN A 388 23.75 -16.87 -30.14
CA GLN A 388 25.16 -16.97 -30.54
C GLN A 388 26.08 -16.83 -29.33
N MET A 389 27.25 -17.46 -29.39
CA MET A 389 28.30 -17.33 -28.39
C MET A 389 29.34 -16.32 -28.90
N LEU A 390 29.56 -15.25 -28.13
CA LEU A 390 30.61 -14.24 -28.40
C LEU A 390 31.71 -14.34 -27.35
N CYS A 391 32.95 -14.06 -27.72
CA CYS A 391 33.99 -13.85 -26.70
C CYS A 391 33.61 -12.64 -25.83
N LYS A 392 34.01 -12.64 -24.56
CA LYS A 392 33.65 -11.60 -23.58
C LYS A 392 33.95 -10.18 -24.06
N MET A 393 35.04 -10.02 -24.83
CA MET A 393 35.39 -8.71 -25.40
C MET A 393 34.34 -8.25 -26.41
N HIS A 394 33.98 -9.09 -27.38
CA HIS A 394 33.01 -8.75 -28.41
C HIS A 394 31.59 -8.61 -27.87
N ASN A 395 31.21 -9.41 -26.87
CA ASN A 395 29.92 -9.28 -26.23
C ASN A 395 29.75 -7.91 -25.55
N ARG A 396 30.77 -7.47 -24.80
CA ARG A 396 30.78 -6.16 -24.16
C ARG A 396 30.79 -4.98 -25.17
N THR A 397 31.50 -5.14 -26.30
CA THR A 397 31.59 -4.10 -27.33
C THR A 397 30.30 -4.02 -28.16
N LYS A 398 29.62 -5.14 -28.40
CA LYS A 398 28.37 -5.18 -29.17
C LYS A 398 27.27 -4.42 -28.41
N GLY A 399 27.17 -4.59 -27.07
CA GLY A 399 26.12 -3.99 -26.27
C GLY A 399 24.73 -4.33 -26.80
N ASN A 400 23.80 -3.41 -26.70
CA ASN A 400 22.42 -3.52 -27.20
C ASN A 400 22.25 -3.00 -28.64
N LYS A 401 23.28 -3.08 -29.48
CA LYS A 401 23.21 -2.65 -30.87
C LYS A 401 22.46 -3.62 -31.76
#